data_d4eadb2a780027033b801180fe97cb58
#
_entry.id   d4eadb2a780027033b801180fe97cb58
#
_cell.length_a   1.000
_cell.length_b   1.000
_cell.length_c   1.000
_cell.angle_alpha   90.00
_cell.angle_beta   90.00
_cell.angle_gamma   90.00
#
_symmetry.space_group_name_H-M   'P 1'
#
loop_
_entity.id
_entity.type
_entity.pdbx_description
1 polymer ?
#
loop_
_entity_poly.entity_id
_entity_poly.type
_entity_poly.pdbx_seq_one_letter_code
_entity_poly.pdbx_strand_id
1 'polypeptide(L)' 'MSEKKYNKEYCIFLLKEKHKFLQSQGIIRYPKRSDFEEREVVAIKAFLGPWPRALEIAGIKPPREVNEQKKKRN' A
#
# COMPACT_ATOMS: atom_id res chain seq x y z
N MET A 1 -9.89 19.61 16.30
CA MET A 1 -9.79 19.12 16.07
C MET A 1 -9.66 18.46 15.63
N SER A 2 -9.48 18.24 15.46
CA SER A 2 -9.62 17.43 14.98
C SER A 2 -8.94 16.38 14.90
N GLU A 3 -9.21 15.33 15.21
CA GLU A 3 -8.40 14.35 15.06
C GLU A 3 -8.50 13.76 13.81
N LYS A 4 -7.46 13.19 13.27
CA LYS A 4 -7.44 12.56 12.06
C LYS A 4 -8.17 11.30 12.13
N LYS A 5 -9.11 11.06 11.26
CA LYS A 5 -9.77 9.84 11.17
C LYS A 5 -9.26 9.07 10.04
N TYR A 6 -8.75 7.88 10.26
CA TYR A 6 -8.27 7.03 9.19
C TYR A 6 -9.45 6.27 8.60
N ASN A 7 -9.43 6.08 7.29
CA ASN A 7 -10.40 5.23 6.62
C ASN A 7 -9.71 4.61 5.41
N LYS A 8 -10.44 3.80 4.67
CA LYS A 8 -9.87 3.09 3.55
C LYS A 8 -9.30 4.04 2.51
N GLU A 9 -10.04 5.05 2.16
CA GLU A 9 -9.59 5.99 1.13
C GLU A 9 -8.36 6.77 1.57
N TYR A 10 -8.34 7.18 2.81
CA TYR A 10 -7.20 7.92 3.31
C TYR A 10 -5.95 7.03 3.33
N CYS A 11 -6.12 5.76 3.69
CA CYS A 11 -4.99 4.83 3.69
C CYS A 11 -4.46 4.62 2.27
N ILE A 12 -5.35 4.52 1.30
CA ILE A 12 -4.95 4.41 -0.10
C ILE A 12 -4.17 5.66 -0.51
N PHE A 13 -4.67 6.81 -0.10
CA PHE A 13 -4.02 8.08 -0.40
C PHE A 13 -2.59 8.10 0.20
N LEU A 14 -2.44 7.67 1.44
CA LEU A 14 -1.13 7.64 2.09
C LEU A 14 -0.15 6.78 1.29
N LEU A 15 -0.59 5.62 0.87
CA LEU A 15 0.28 4.73 0.11
C LEU A 15 0.68 5.33 -1.22
N LYS A 16 -0.28 5.90 -1.92
CA LYS A 16 0.00 6.50 -3.22
C LYS A 16 0.94 7.69 -3.11
N GLU A 17 0.73 8.52 -2.12
CA GLU A 17 1.57 9.69 -1.94
C GLU A 17 3.00 9.29 -1.60
N LYS A 18 3.16 8.29 -0.76
CA LYS A 18 4.49 7.83 -0.41
C LYS A 18 5.18 7.23 -1.63
N HIS A 19 4.43 6.48 -2.44
CA HIS A 19 5.00 5.90 -3.64
C HIS A 19 5.49 6.99 -4.59
N LYS A 20 4.70 8.04 -4.76
CA LYS A 20 5.09 9.15 -5.59
C LYS A 20 6.32 9.85 -5.04
N PHE A 21 6.36 10.03 -3.73
CA PHE A 21 7.50 10.67 -3.10
C PHE A 21 8.78 9.88 -3.36
N LEU A 22 8.71 8.56 -3.19
CA LEU A 22 9.87 7.71 -3.41
C LEU A 22 10.35 7.81 -4.86
N GLN A 23 9.43 7.80 -5.80
CA GLN A 23 9.80 7.93 -7.20
C GLN A 23 10.45 9.27 -7.48
N SER A 24 9.98 10.33 -6.86
CA SER A 24 10.56 11.64 -7.08
C SER A 24 11.97 11.73 -6.51
N GLN A 25 12.31 10.85 -5.57
CA GLN A 25 13.65 10.79 -5.01
C GLN A 25 14.55 9.81 -5.75
N GLY A 26 14.05 9.22 -6.83
CA GLY A 26 14.83 8.26 -7.58
C GLY A 26 14.88 6.89 -6.94
N ILE A 27 14.02 6.65 -5.97
CA ILE A 27 14.00 5.38 -5.26
C ILE A 27 12.96 4.48 -5.90
N ILE A 28 13.43 3.41 -6.52
CA ILE A 28 12.55 2.51 -7.23
C ILE A 28 12.21 1.31 -6.37
N ARG A 29 11.21 1.44 -5.54
CA ARG A 29 10.71 0.34 -4.74
C ARG A 29 9.35 0.73 -4.20
N TYR A 30 8.63 -0.26 -3.71
CA TYR A 30 7.33 0.02 -3.11
C TYR A 30 7.51 0.61 -1.71
N PRO A 31 6.54 1.39 -1.25
CA PRO A 31 6.59 1.89 0.12
C PRO A 31 6.62 0.73 1.11
N LYS A 32 7.35 0.91 2.19
CA LYS A 32 7.45 -0.09 3.22
C LYS A 32 6.82 0.41 4.49
N ARG A 33 6.57 -0.49 5.43
CA ARG A 33 6.01 -0.10 6.72
C ARG A 33 6.88 0.94 7.41
N SER A 34 8.18 0.81 7.28
CA SER A 34 9.08 1.75 7.93
C SER A 34 9.06 3.15 7.33
N ASP A 35 8.39 3.31 6.18
CA ASP A 35 8.26 4.62 5.57
C ASP A 35 7.11 5.43 6.20
N PHE A 36 6.34 4.81 7.07
CA PHE A 36 5.18 5.45 7.68
C PHE A 36 5.29 5.43 9.20
N GLU A 37 4.47 6.24 9.84
CA GLU A 37 4.41 6.21 11.30
C GLU A 37 3.65 4.98 11.72
N GLU A 38 3.90 4.55 12.94
CA GLU A 38 3.27 3.35 13.45
C GLU A 38 1.76 3.41 13.35
N ARG A 39 1.16 4.54 13.69
CA ARG A 39 -0.29 4.69 13.64
C ARG A 39 -0.81 4.54 12.22
N GLU A 40 -0.03 5.00 11.25
CA GLU A 40 -0.43 4.88 9.85
C GLU A 40 -0.37 3.43 9.40
N VAL A 41 0.66 2.71 9.83
CA VAL A 41 0.80 1.30 9.49
C VAL A 41 -0.38 0.51 10.08
N VAL A 42 -0.71 0.80 11.33
CA VAL A 42 -1.83 0.11 11.98
C VAL A 42 -3.12 0.36 11.22
N ALA A 43 -3.37 1.61 10.83
CA ALA A 43 -4.57 1.94 10.11
C ALA A 43 -4.61 1.27 8.74
N ILE A 44 -3.51 1.30 8.03
CA ILE A 44 -3.44 0.69 6.71
C ILE A 44 -3.74 -0.80 6.79
N LYS A 45 -3.14 -1.48 7.77
CA LYS A 45 -3.38 -2.90 7.92
C LYS A 45 -4.81 -3.18 8.35
N ALA A 46 -5.38 -2.32 9.16
CA ALA A 46 -6.75 -2.51 9.63
C ALA A 46 -7.76 -2.34 8.50
N PHE A 47 -7.55 -1.37 7.64
CA PHE A 47 -8.50 -1.08 6.58
C PHE A 47 -8.22 -1.79 5.27
N LEU A 48 -6.96 -2.02 4.95
CA LEU A 48 -6.59 -2.61 3.67
C LEU A 48 -6.07 -4.04 3.77
N GLY A 49 -5.71 -4.48 4.97
CA GLY A 49 -5.24 -5.85 5.16
C GLY A 49 -3.74 -5.96 5.10
N PRO A 50 -3.22 -7.15 4.83
CA PRO A 50 -1.77 -7.36 4.81
C PRO A 50 -1.09 -6.38 3.86
N TRP A 51 0.14 -6.04 4.16
CA TRP A 51 0.85 -5.02 3.39
C TRP A 51 0.85 -5.26 1.88
N PRO A 52 1.15 -6.48 1.40
CA PRO A 52 1.11 -6.70 -0.04
C PRO A 52 -0.28 -6.43 -0.63
N ARG A 53 -1.32 -6.81 0.10
CA ARG A 53 -2.67 -6.57 -0.36
C ARG A 53 -2.97 -5.07 -0.36
N ALA A 54 -2.49 -4.36 0.65
CA ALA A 54 -2.70 -2.92 0.73
C ALA A 54 -2.10 -2.23 -0.49
N LEU A 55 -0.93 -2.65 -0.92
CA LEU A 55 -0.29 -2.09 -2.09
C LEU A 55 -1.09 -2.37 -3.36
N GLU A 56 -1.70 -3.53 -3.43
CA GLU A 56 -2.54 -3.88 -4.58
C GLU A 56 -3.80 -3.04 -4.60
N ILE A 57 -4.41 -2.85 -3.45
CA ILE A 57 -5.62 -2.05 -3.35
C ILE A 57 -5.34 -0.61 -3.72
N ALA A 58 -4.18 -0.10 -3.35
CA ALA A 58 -3.79 1.26 -3.67
C ALA A 58 -3.42 1.41 -5.15
N GLY A 59 -3.32 0.31 -5.88
CA GLY A 59 -2.97 0.37 -7.28
C GLY A 59 -1.50 0.58 -7.54
N ILE A 60 -0.66 0.43 -6.53
CA ILE A 60 0.77 0.59 -6.67
C ILE A 60 1.40 -0.66 -7.23
N LYS A 61 0.89 -1.81 -6.78
CA LYS A 61 1.42 -3.09 -7.15
C LYS A 61 0.36 -3.85 -7.94
N PRO A 62 0.71 -4.55 -9.01
CA PRO A 62 -0.30 -5.29 -9.78
C PRO A 62 -0.87 -6.44 -8.96
N PRO A 63 -2.10 -6.82 -9.23
CA PRO A 63 -2.72 -7.92 -8.51
C PRO A 63 -1.95 -9.21 -8.71
N ARG A 64 -1.87 -10.02 -7.66
CA ARG A 64 -1.10 -11.18 -7.78
C ARG A 64 -1.72 -12.23 -8.55
N GLU A 65 -2.85 -12.25 -8.77
CA GLU A 65 -3.41 -13.24 -9.42
C GLU A 65 -3.07 -13.50 -10.59
N VAL A 66 -2.57 -13.31 -10.92
CA VAL A 66 -2.22 -13.52 -12.10
C VAL A 66 -1.43 -14.55 -12.25
N ASN A 67 -1.13 -14.88 -11.92
CA ASN A 67 -0.47 -15.75 -12.05
C ASN A 67 -0.38 -16.76 -11.95
N GLU A 68 -0.77 -16.67 -11.71
CA GLU A 68 -0.87 -17.54 -11.73
C GLU A 68 -1.13 -18.38 -11.96
N GLN A 69 -1.35 -18.45 -12.02
CA GLN A 69 -1.76 -19.28 -12.18
C GLN A 69 -1.53 -19.95 -12.78
N LYS A 70 -1.28 -19.88 -12.97
CA LYS A 70 -1.15 -20.43 -13.53
C LYS A 70 -0.68 -21.18 -13.78
N LYS A 71 -0.40 -21.15 -13.73
CA LYS A 71 -0.06 -21.79 -14.02
C LYS A 71 0.00 -22.64 -14.02
N LYS A 72 0.03 -22.69 -13.90
CA LYS A 72 -0.02 -23.44 -14.04
C LYS A 72 0.02 -24.26 -14.12
N ARG A 73 0.23 -24.35 -14.15
CA ARG A 73 0.21 -25.10 -14.37
C ARG A 73 0.17 -25.81 -14.55
N ASN A 74 0.39 -25.79 -14.62
CA ASN A 74 0.25 -26.40 -15.01
C ASN A 74 0.31 -26.90 -15.14
#